data_e99709f7fcd19b2656e89aa4ec836613
#
_entry.id   e99709f7fcd19b2656e89aa4ec836613
#
_cell.length_a   1.000
_cell.length_b   1.000
_cell.length_c   1.000
_cell.angle_alpha   90.00
_cell.angle_beta   90.00
_cell.angle_gamma   90.00
#
_symmetry.space_group_name_H-M   'P 1'
#
loop_
_entity.id
_entity.type
_entity.pdbx_description
1 polymer ?
#
loop_
_entity_poly.entity_id
_entity_poly.type
_entity_poly.pdbx_seq_one_letter_code
_entity_poly.pdbx_strand_id
1 'polypeptide(L)'
;MAAASAAEVCTTAEATTAATTETTTTTVTTTVTTTTAAGLCQPFIDENANIDPSKPMVALTFDDGPGQYTNSILDTLEAYQAHASFFVVGQNINDETSAVMQRAVGLGCEIGSHTENHADLVKADANTFQQEIQQADDRILQAIGRYPYFLRPPYGDFNDDVRRHVGKPLAFWSVDTRDWKTRNTASTVSATLNNIEDGDVVLMHDIYGETAAAVAQIVPSLVQQGYQLVTLSELTYYRGVEMENGMIVFNMHPANPNYKLPPDPDVPEPQTTPAPETETTTETVAAAGQ
;
A
#
# COMPACT_ATOMS: atom_id res chain seq x y z
N MET A 1 22.42 16.43 6.49
CA MET A 1 22.50 15.07 7.02
C MET A 1 21.76 14.20 6.02
N ALA A 2 22.40 13.15 5.54
CA ALA A 2 21.92 12.38 4.42
C ALA A 2 20.65 11.60 4.78
N ALA A 3 19.63 11.67 3.94
CA ALA A 3 18.47 10.81 3.99
C ALA A 3 18.94 9.35 3.88
N ALA A 4 18.62 8.52 4.87
CA ALA A 4 18.78 7.08 4.76
C ALA A 4 17.80 6.61 3.69
N SER A 5 18.35 6.14 2.57
CA SER A 5 17.60 5.66 1.42
C SER A 5 16.78 4.41 1.83
N ALA A 6 15.57 4.28 1.28
CA ALA A 6 14.71 3.09 1.37
C ALA A 6 15.42 1.74 1.04
N ALA A 7 16.67 1.82 0.58
CA ALA A 7 17.53 0.68 0.28
C ALA A 7 18.06 -0.10 1.50
N GLU A 8 17.99 0.46 2.72
CA GLU A 8 18.60 -0.20 3.89
C GLU A 8 17.70 -1.28 4.54
N VAL A 9 16.43 -1.29 4.29
CA VAL A 9 15.49 -2.22 4.95
C VAL A 9 15.34 -3.55 4.21
N CYS A 10 15.61 -3.60 2.90
CA CYS A 10 15.62 -4.85 2.13
C CYS A 10 16.96 -5.64 2.20
N THR A 11 17.92 -5.25 3.04
CA THR A 11 19.30 -5.77 3.03
C THR A 11 19.57 -6.97 3.93
N THR A 12 18.59 -7.59 4.60
CA THR A 12 18.85 -8.70 5.53
C THR A 12 18.70 -10.11 4.96
N ALA A 13 18.52 -10.28 3.65
CA ALA A 13 18.51 -11.59 3.02
C ALA A 13 19.81 -11.83 2.25
N GLU A 14 20.84 -12.38 2.90
CA GLU A 14 21.98 -13.00 2.21
C GLU A 14 21.57 -14.34 1.62
N ALA A 15 21.36 -14.39 0.30
CA ALA A 15 21.15 -15.64 -0.42
C ALA A 15 22.48 -16.40 -0.52
N THR A 16 22.67 -17.44 0.30
CA THR A 16 23.80 -18.35 0.20
C THR A 16 23.53 -19.34 -0.93
N THR A 17 24.05 -19.07 -2.13
CA THR A 17 24.02 -20.01 -3.24
C THR A 17 25.27 -20.89 -3.18
N ALA A 18 25.11 -22.18 -2.86
CA ALA A 18 26.17 -23.18 -2.99
C ALA A 18 26.29 -23.56 -4.47
N ALA A 19 27.41 -23.21 -5.09
CA ALA A 19 27.73 -23.61 -6.45
C ALA A 19 28.38 -25.00 -6.45
N THR A 20 27.73 -25.98 -7.09
CA THR A 20 28.35 -27.28 -7.44
C THR A 20 28.81 -27.21 -8.89
N THR A 21 30.13 -27.34 -9.12
CA THR A 21 30.75 -27.29 -10.44
C THR A 21 30.71 -28.67 -11.09
N GLU A 22 30.04 -28.80 -12.23
CA GLU A 22 30.33 -29.84 -13.19
C GLU A 22 30.61 -29.23 -14.57
N THR A 23 31.76 -29.60 -15.13
CA THR A 23 32.35 -29.05 -16.36
C THR A 23 31.75 -29.76 -17.58
N THR A 24 30.98 -29.04 -18.40
CA THR A 24 30.81 -29.39 -19.82
C THR A 24 30.68 -28.11 -20.64
N THR A 25 31.62 -27.94 -21.56
CA THR A 25 31.82 -26.71 -22.36
C THR A 25 30.72 -26.58 -23.42
N THR A 26 29.74 -25.75 -23.19
CA THR A 26 28.92 -25.17 -24.26
C THR A 26 28.71 -23.68 -23.88
N THR A 27 29.27 -22.79 -24.71
CA THR A 27 29.20 -21.34 -24.47
C THR A 27 27.76 -20.86 -24.76
N VAL A 28 26.94 -20.87 -23.73
CA VAL A 28 25.67 -20.14 -23.70
C VAL A 28 25.93 -18.84 -22.97
N THR A 29 25.93 -17.73 -23.69
CA THR A 29 25.99 -16.39 -23.08
C THR A 29 24.67 -16.11 -22.40
N THR A 30 24.53 -16.55 -21.15
CA THR A 30 23.41 -16.18 -20.30
C THR A 30 23.73 -14.81 -19.70
N THR A 31 23.07 -13.77 -20.17
CA THR A 31 23.11 -12.47 -19.54
C THR A 31 22.38 -12.60 -18.20
N VAL A 32 23.11 -12.82 -17.12
CA VAL A 32 22.55 -12.78 -15.76
C VAL A 32 22.38 -11.30 -15.41
N THR A 33 21.16 -10.81 -15.54
CA THR A 33 20.81 -9.51 -14.97
C THR A 33 20.77 -9.67 -13.46
N THR A 34 21.80 -9.22 -12.76
CA THR A 34 21.82 -9.21 -11.29
C THR A 34 20.92 -8.09 -10.81
N THR A 35 19.65 -8.41 -10.51
CA THR A 35 18.76 -7.47 -9.84
C THR A 35 19.24 -7.34 -8.39
N THR A 36 19.62 -6.15 -7.96
CA THR A 36 20.00 -5.89 -6.57
C THR A 36 18.76 -5.96 -5.67
N ALA A 37 18.90 -6.33 -4.40
CA ALA A 37 17.79 -6.40 -3.45
C ALA A 37 16.97 -5.08 -3.39
N ALA A 38 17.64 -3.92 -3.52
CA ALA A 38 17.00 -2.62 -3.64
C ALA A 38 16.07 -2.48 -4.86
N GLY A 39 16.34 -3.20 -5.95
CA GLY A 39 15.45 -3.22 -7.14
C GLY A 39 14.24 -4.13 -6.99
N LEU A 40 14.19 -4.97 -5.94
CA LEU A 40 13.07 -5.88 -5.69
C LEU A 40 11.99 -5.27 -4.77
N CYS A 41 12.30 -4.16 -4.07
CA CYS A 41 11.41 -3.46 -3.15
C CYS A 41 11.16 -2.04 -3.67
N GLN A 42 10.35 -1.93 -4.72
CA GLN A 42 10.00 -0.66 -5.37
C GLN A 42 8.50 -0.59 -5.58
N PRO A 43 7.89 0.62 -5.63
CA PRO A 43 6.50 0.76 -5.99
C PRO A 43 6.20 0.05 -7.31
N PHE A 44 5.03 -0.54 -7.39
CA PHE A 44 4.59 -1.24 -8.60
C PHE A 44 3.89 -0.25 -9.54
N ILE A 45 4.63 0.21 -10.55
CA ILE A 45 4.12 1.12 -11.58
C ILE A 45 4.14 0.37 -12.91
N ASP A 46 2.98 0.22 -13.54
CA ASP A 46 2.92 -0.26 -14.91
C ASP A 46 3.16 0.90 -15.87
N GLU A 47 4.39 0.99 -16.38
CA GLU A 47 4.78 2.03 -17.35
C GLU A 47 4.00 1.94 -18.68
N ASN A 48 3.33 0.81 -18.96
CA ASN A 48 2.50 0.62 -20.14
C ASN A 48 1.04 1.02 -19.90
N ALA A 49 0.64 1.25 -18.66
CA ALA A 49 -0.69 1.73 -18.32
C ALA A 49 -0.88 3.15 -18.85
N ASN A 50 -1.98 3.35 -19.58
CA ASN A 50 -2.33 4.69 -20.12
C ASN A 50 -3.10 5.48 -19.05
N ILE A 51 -2.44 5.81 -17.93
CA ILE A 51 -3.03 6.58 -16.83
C ILE A 51 -2.81 8.07 -17.07
N ASP A 52 -3.91 8.82 -17.06
CA ASP A 52 -3.93 10.28 -17.19
C ASP A 52 -4.11 10.92 -15.81
N PRO A 53 -3.06 11.50 -15.22
CA PRO A 53 -3.14 12.05 -13.84
C PRO A 53 -4.08 13.26 -13.71
N SER A 54 -4.61 13.79 -14.81
CA SER A 54 -5.61 14.85 -14.77
C SER A 54 -7.04 14.35 -14.57
N LYS A 55 -7.26 13.03 -14.69
CA LYS A 55 -8.56 12.38 -14.47
C LYS A 55 -8.66 11.84 -13.04
N PRO A 56 -9.88 11.65 -12.52
CA PRO A 56 -10.05 11.06 -11.21
C PRO A 56 -9.53 9.61 -11.17
N MET A 57 -8.83 9.28 -10.08
CA MET A 57 -8.26 7.95 -9.82
C MET A 57 -8.79 7.39 -8.50
N VAL A 58 -8.96 6.07 -8.45
CA VAL A 58 -9.37 5.33 -7.24
C VAL A 58 -8.58 4.04 -7.15
N ALA A 59 -8.10 3.70 -5.96
CA ALA A 59 -7.50 2.40 -5.68
C ALA A 59 -8.54 1.46 -5.04
N LEU A 60 -8.97 0.43 -5.79
CA LEU A 60 -9.69 -0.69 -5.21
C LEU A 60 -8.68 -1.62 -4.56
N THR A 61 -8.92 -1.99 -3.30
CA THR A 61 -7.98 -2.83 -2.56
C THR A 61 -8.70 -4.02 -1.92
N PHE A 62 -8.02 -5.16 -1.88
CA PHE A 62 -8.59 -6.44 -1.44
C PHE A 62 -7.67 -7.09 -0.41
N ASP A 63 -8.22 -7.48 0.74
CA ASP A 63 -7.50 -8.11 1.84
C ASP A 63 -7.84 -9.62 1.94
N ASP A 64 -7.02 -10.33 2.73
CA ASP A 64 -7.17 -11.74 3.13
C ASP A 64 -6.91 -12.78 2.05
N GLY A 65 -6.68 -12.39 0.80
CA GLY A 65 -6.39 -13.31 -0.30
C GLY A 65 -4.97 -13.94 -0.20
N PRO A 66 -4.57 -14.65 -1.27
CA PRO A 66 -5.36 -15.06 -2.43
C PRO A 66 -6.45 -16.08 -2.05
N GLY A 67 -7.65 -15.91 -2.57
CA GLY A 67 -8.80 -16.75 -2.27
C GLY A 67 -9.49 -17.35 -3.51
N GLN A 68 -10.53 -18.12 -3.29
CA GLN A 68 -11.28 -18.78 -4.36
C GLN A 68 -11.97 -17.81 -5.33
N TYR A 69 -12.19 -16.55 -4.94
CA TYR A 69 -12.86 -15.55 -5.78
C TYR A 69 -11.89 -14.53 -6.40
N THR A 70 -10.61 -14.57 -6.07
CA THR A 70 -9.59 -13.65 -6.61
C THR A 70 -9.57 -13.68 -8.13
N ASN A 71 -9.60 -14.88 -8.77
CA ASN A 71 -9.65 -15.00 -10.22
C ASN A 71 -10.89 -14.33 -10.83
N SER A 72 -12.06 -14.44 -10.20
CA SER A 72 -13.29 -13.81 -10.70
C SER A 72 -13.22 -12.28 -10.65
N ILE A 73 -12.53 -11.74 -9.64
CA ILE A 73 -12.24 -10.31 -9.56
C ILE A 73 -11.27 -9.91 -10.66
N LEU A 74 -10.19 -10.69 -10.86
CA LEU A 74 -9.23 -10.46 -11.94
C LEU A 74 -9.87 -10.50 -13.33
N ASP A 75 -10.84 -11.41 -13.59
CA ASP A 75 -11.61 -11.46 -14.85
C ASP A 75 -12.32 -10.12 -15.10
N THR A 76 -12.89 -9.53 -14.05
CA THR A 76 -13.55 -8.23 -14.15
C THR A 76 -12.55 -7.11 -14.40
N LEU A 77 -11.43 -7.07 -13.66
CA LEU A 77 -10.39 -6.06 -13.85
C LEU A 77 -9.78 -6.11 -15.26
N GLU A 78 -9.48 -7.31 -15.75
CA GLU A 78 -8.96 -7.55 -17.09
C GLU A 78 -9.90 -7.02 -18.18
N ALA A 79 -11.20 -7.27 -18.07
CA ALA A 79 -12.21 -6.83 -19.03
C ALA A 79 -12.30 -5.30 -19.16
N TYR A 80 -11.91 -4.55 -18.15
CA TYR A 80 -11.94 -3.10 -18.11
C TYR A 80 -10.55 -2.46 -18.12
N GLN A 81 -9.48 -3.25 -18.28
CA GLN A 81 -8.09 -2.78 -18.18
C GLN A 81 -7.85 -1.97 -16.89
N ALA A 82 -8.41 -2.45 -15.80
CA ALA A 82 -8.39 -1.83 -14.49
C ALA A 82 -7.34 -2.50 -13.61
N HIS A 83 -6.66 -1.70 -12.80
CA HIS A 83 -5.70 -2.18 -11.81
C HIS A 83 -6.30 -2.13 -10.40
N ALA A 84 -5.74 -2.95 -9.50
CA ALA A 84 -6.10 -2.99 -8.08
C ALA A 84 -4.91 -3.46 -7.25
N SER A 85 -4.97 -3.29 -5.93
CA SER A 85 -3.96 -3.82 -4.99
C SER A 85 -4.55 -4.92 -4.13
N PHE A 86 -3.82 -6.03 -4.01
CA PHE A 86 -4.21 -7.20 -3.23
C PHE A 86 -3.26 -7.38 -2.05
N PHE A 87 -3.76 -7.27 -0.82
CA PHE A 87 -3.00 -7.47 0.41
C PHE A 87 -3.17 -8.92 0.85
N VAL A 88 -2.16 -9.73 0.56
CA VAL A 88 -2.24 -11.18 0.71
C VAL A 88 -1.70 -11.64 2.06
N VAL A 89 -2.37 -12.65 2.63
CA VAL A 89 -1.92 -13.34 3.84
C VAL A 89 -0.95 -14.45 3.44
N GLY A 90 0.25 -14.44 4.01
CA GLY A 90 1.36 -15.33 3.60
C GLY A 90 0.99 -16.80 3.64
N GLN A 91 0.32 -17.28 4.70
CA GLN A 91 -0.10 -18.68 4.82
C GLN A 91 -1.06 -19.16 3.70
N ASN A 92 -1.73 -18.25 3.00
CA ASN A 92 -2.61 -18.58 1.87
C ASN A 92 -1.84 -18.80 0.55
N ILE A 93 -0.54 -18.51 0.55
CA ILE A 93 0.30 -18.64 -0.65
C ILE A 93 0.78 -20.10 -0.78
N ASN A 94 0.42 -20.71 -1.90
CA ASN A 94 0.85 -22.05 -2.34
C ASN A 94 1.02 -22.06 -3.86
N ASP A 95 1.32 -23.19 -4.47
CA ASP A 95 1.59 -23.26 -5.92
C ASP A 95 0.39 -22.78 -6.76
N GLU A 96 -0.84 -23.12 -6.37
CA GLU A 96 -2.05 -22.71 -7.08
C GLU A 96 -2.31 -21.21 -6.94
N THR A 97 -2.24 -20.70 -5.72
CA THR A 97 -2.48 -19.26 -5.45
C THR A 97 -1.34 -18.38 -5.92
N SER A 98 -0.11 -18.89 -5.99
CA SER A 98 1.02 -18.20 -6.64
C SER A 98 0.75 -17.94 -8.12
N ALA A 99 0.13 -18.86 -8.85
CA ALA A 99 -0.27 -18.65 -10.24
C ALA A 99 -1.34 -17.53 -10.37
N VAL A 100 -2.25 -17.42 -9.38
CA VAL A 100 -3.23 -16.32 -9.33
C VAL A 100 -2.54 -14.98 -9.08
N MET A 101 -1.57 -14.92 -8.16
CA MET A 101 -0.77 -13.70 -7.90
C MET A 101 0.05 -13.30 -9.13
N GLN A 102 0.68 -14.26 -9.83
CA GLN A 102 1.41 -14.00 -11.08
C GLN A 102 0.48 -13.45 -12.16
N ARG A 103 -0.76 -13.98 -12.27
CA ARG A 103 -1.78 -13.42 -13.16
C ARG A 103 -2.12 -11.98 -12.78
N ALA A 104 -2.36 -11.70 -11.50
CA ALA A 104 -2.64 -10.35 -11.01
C ALA A 104 -1.53 -9.36 -11.42
N VAL A 105 -0.27 -9.72 -11.17
CA VAL A 105 0.89 -8.91 -11.58
C VAL A 105 0.96 -8.74 -13.10
N GLY A 106 0.67 -9.80 -13.87
CA GLY A 106 0.63 -9.75 -15.34
C GLY A 106 -0.47 -8.84 -15.91
N LEU A 107 -1.51 -8.56 -15.12
CA LEU A 107 -2.59 -7.62 -15.44
C LEU A 107 -2.34 -6.19 -14.91
N GLY A 108 -1.15 -5.90 -14.38
CA GLY A 108 -0.83 -4.59 -13.83
C GLY A 108 -1.28 -4.38 -12.37
N CYS A 109 -1.83 -5.40 -11.71
CA CYS A 109 -2.24 -5.31 -10.32
C CYS A 109 -1.05 -5.44 -9.36
N GLU A 110 -1.15 -4.81 -8.20
CA GLU A 110 -0.14 -4.81 -7.15
C GLU A 110 -0.43 -5.89 -6.10
N ILE A 111 0.64 -6.52 -5.60
CA ILE A 111 0.58 -7.41 -4.43
C ILE A 111 1.26 -6.72 -3.25
N GLY A 112 0.50 -6.48 -2.19
CA GLY A 112 0.94 -6.02 -0.89
C GLY A 112 0.96 -7.14 0.15
N SER A 113 1.56 -6.90 1.31
CA SER A 113 1.60 -7.85 2.43
C SER A 113 0.45 -7.60 3.42
N HIS A 114 -0.16 -8.69 3.92
CA HIS A 114 -1.14 -8.67 5.01
C HIS A 114 -0.72 -9.57 6.16
N THR A 115 0.60 -9.64 6.42
CA THR A 115 1.29 -10.52 7.38
C THR A 115 1.23 -12.00 7.02
N GLU A 116 1.95 -12.84 7.76
CA GLU A 116 1.99 -14.29 7.50
C GLU A 116 0.70 -14.99 7.91
N ASN A 117 0.20 -14.73 9.13
CA ASN A 117 -0.94 -15.42 9.73
C ASN A 117 -2.10 -14.50 10.06
N HIS A 118 -2.17 -13.31 9.46
CA HIS A 118 -3.16 -12.28 9.81
C HIS A 118 -3.09 -11.88 11.29
N ALA A 119 -1.87 -11.79 11.85
CA ALA A 119 -1.66 -11.46 13.26
C ALA A 119 -1.84 -9.96 13.52
N ASP A 120 -2.38 -9.65 14.71
CA ASP A 120 -2.43 -8.29 15.23
C ASP A 120 -1.01 -7.85 15.65
N LEU A 121 -0.41 -7.00 14.83
CA LEU A 121 0.98 -6.54 15.03
C LEU A 121 1.17 -5.69 16.29
N VAL A 122 0.11 -5.03 16.77
CA VAL A 122 0.15 -4.24 18.02
C VAL A 122 0.30 -5.13 19.25
N LYS A 123 -0.21 -6.36 19.18
CA LYS A 123 -0.19 -7.34 20.27
C LYS A 123 0.96 -8.33 20.17
N ALA A 124 1.63 -8.39 19.04
CA ALA A 124 2.73 -9.30 18.78
C ALA A 124 3.96 -8.92 19.63
N ASP A 125 4.66 -9.92 20.17
CA ASP A 125 6.00 -9.69 20.67
C ASP A 125 7.00 -9.44 19.53
N ALA A 126 8.18 -8.91 19.85
CA ALA A 126 9.15 -8.50 18.82
C ALA A 126 9.57 -9.64 17.88
N ASN A 127 9.64 -10.88 18.35
CA ASN A 127 10.01 -12.03 17.52
C ASN A 127 8.85 -12.41 16.59
N THR A 128 7.64 -12.49 17.12
CA THR A 128 6.42 -12.75 16.35
C THR A 128 6.22 -11.65 15.30
N PHE A 129 6.38 -10.38 15.68
CA PHE A 129 6.29 -9.24 14.77
C PHE A 129 7.22 -9.40 13.56
N GLN A 130 8.49 -9.69 13.78
CA GLN A 130 9.47 -9.88 12.71
C GLN A 130 9.12 -11.10 11.85
N GLN A 131 8.68 -12.20 12.43
CA GLN A 131 8.30 -13.41 11.71
C GLN A 131 7.07 -13.17 10.81
N GLU A 132 6.05 -12.49 11.31
CA GLU A 132 4.83 -12.17 10.57
C GLU A 132 5.11 -11.33 9.31
N ILE A 133 6.07 -10.42 9.39
CA ILE A 133 6.46 -9.61 8.24
C ILE A 133 7.37 -10.39 7.30
N GLN A 134 8.47 -10.95 7.82
CA GLN A 134 9.51 -11.56 6.99
C GLN A 134 9.01 -12.79 6.24
N GLN A 135 8.23 -13.67 6.90
CA GLN A 135 7.75 -14.90 6.25
C GLN A 135 6.75 -14.58 5.13
N ALA A 136 5.84 -13.64 5.35
CA ALA A 136 4.93 -13.18 4.30
C ALA A 136 5.70 -12.58 3.10
N ASP A 137 6.66 -11.72 3.38
CA ASP A 137 7.49 -11.09 2.35
C ASP A 137 8.28 -12.11 1.54
N ASP A 138 8.88 -13.11 2.19
CA ASP A 138 9.64 -14.17 1.52
C ASP A 138 8.74 -15.06 0.66
N ARG A 139 7.52 -15.37 1.10
CA ARG A 139 6.53 -16.11 0.29
C ARG A 139 6.08 -15.31 -0.92
N ILE A 140 5.83 -14.00 -0.76
CA ILE A 140 5.46 -13.11 -1.86
C ILE A 140 6.61 -13.05 -2.87
N LEU A 141 7.85 -12.82 -2.40
CA LEU A 141 9.04 -12.84 -3.26
C LEU A 141 9.16 -14.14 -4.04
N GLN A 142 8.98 -15.28 -3.38
CA GLN A 142 9.04 -16.59 -4.03
C GLN A 142 7.94 -16.77 -5.10
N ALA A 143 6.73 -16.27 -4.82
CA ALA A 143 5.59 -16.40 -5.71
C ALA A 143 5.67 -15.51 -6.96
N ILE A 144 6.09 -14.24 -6.81
CA ILE A 144 6.02 -13.25 -7.89
C ILE A 144 7.36 -12.59 -8.25
N GLY A 145 8.47 -13.00 -7.60
CA GLY A 145 9.82 -12.51 -7.92
C GLY A 145 10.15 -11.10 -7.43
N ARG A 146 9.31 -10.51 -6.55
CA ARG A 146 9.55 -9.19 -5.96
C ARG A 146 8.95 -9.09 -4.56
N TYR A 147 9.52 -8.22 -3.72
CA TYR A 147 8.97 -7.91 -2.41
C TYR A 147 7.72 -7.01 -2.51
N PRO A 148 6.77 -7.13 -1.56
CA PRO A 148 5.65 -6.19 -1.46
C PRO A 148 6.17 -4.81 -1.04
N TYR A 149 5.68 -3.76 -1.70
CA TYR A 149 6.04 -2.38 -1.35
C TYR A 149 5.24 -1.89 -0.14
N PHE A 150 3.94 -2.17 -0.10
CA PHE A 150 3.06 -1.83 1.02
C PHE A 150 2.80 -3.03 1.93
N LEU A 151 2.56 -2.73 3.22
CA LEU A 151 1.92 -3.63 4.16
C LEU A 151 0.61 -3.01 4.63
N ARG A 152 -0.45 -3.82 4.70
CA ARG A 152 -1.68 -3.44 5.42
C ARG A 152 -1.74 -4.21 6.72
N PRO A 153 -1.74 -3.53 7.89
CA PRO A 153 -1.86 -4.20 9.17
C PRO A 153 -3.23 -4.88 9.30
N PRO A 154 -3.30 -6.14 9.76
CA PRO A 154 -4.57 -6.79 10.08
C PRO A 154 -5.42 -5.95 11.04
N TYR A 155 -6.75 -5.99 10.84
CA TYR A 155 -7.74 -5.23 11.63
C TYR A 155 -7.65 -3.71 11.50
N GLY A 156 -6.70 -3.18 10.73
CA GLY A 156 -6.38 -1.76 10.70
C GLY A 156 -5.73 -1.26 12.00
N ASP A 157 -5.17 -2.17 12.81
CA ASP A 157 -4.53 -1.82 14.07
C ASP A 157 -3.06 -1.47 13.86
N PHE A 158 -2.66 -0.30 14.35
CA PHE A 158 -1.28 0.14 14.37
C PHE A 158 -0.99 1.07 15.55
N ASN A 159 0.27 1.17 15.89
CA ASN A 159 0.81 2.15 16.84
C ASN A 159 2.18 2.64 16.34
N ASP A 160 2.83 3.51 17.10
CA ASP A 160 4.15 4.04 16.75
C ASP A 160 5.22 2.95 16.64
N ASP A 161 5.14 1.88 17.42
CA ASP A 161 6.07 0.76 17.32
C ASP A 161 5.92 0.00 16.00
N VAL A 162 4.69 -0.28 15.57
CA VAL A 162 4.42 -0.87 14.25
C VAL A 162 5.01 0.01 13.16
N ARG A 163 4.74 1.32 13.19
CA ARG A 163 5.23 2.28 12.19
C ARG A 163 6.75 2.31 12.09
N ARG A 164 7.45 2.30 13.22
CA ARG A 164 8.92 2.36 13.24
C ARG A 164 9.61 1.09 12.75
N HIS A 165 8.98 -0.07 12.97
CA HIS A 165 9.66 -1.34 12.79
C HIS A 165 9.15 -2.16 11.59
N VAL A 166 8.06 -1.73 10.93
CA VAL A 166 7.48 -2.46 9.80
C VAL A 166 8.35 -2.46 8.55
N GLY A 167 9.22 -1.46 8.40
CA GLY A 167 10.19 -1.35 7.30
C GLY A 167 9.61 -1.06 5.93
N LYS A 168 8.33 -0.65 5.86
CA LYS A 168 7.64 -0.28 4.61
C LYS A 168 6.48 0.66 4.87
N PRO A 169 5.93 1.33 3.82
CA PRO A 169 4.72 2.12 3.94
C PRO A 169 3.51 1.28 4.34
N LEU A 170 2.59 1.89 5.08
CA LEU A 170 1.36 1.27 5.56
C LEU A 170 0.16 1.71 4.71
N ALA A 171 -0.58 0.72 4.19
CA ALA A 171 -1.79 0.93 3.43
C ALA A 171 -3.04 0.88 4.32
N PHE A 172 -3.87 1.90 4.23
CA PHE A 172 -5.18 1.96 4.89
C PHE A 172 -6.26 2.23 3.84
N TRP A 173 -7.37 2.83 4.24
CA TRP A 173 -8.51 3.11 3.37
C TRP A 173 -9.26 4.35 3.83
N SER A 174 -9.95 4.98 2.91
CA SER A 174 -10.91 6.06 3.16
C SER A 174 -12.36 5.59 3.01
N VAL A 175 -12.59 4.53 2.24
CA VAL A 175 -13.92 3.92 2.07
C VAL A 175 -13.90 2.48 2.58
N ASP A 176 -14.57 2.23 3.72
CA ASP A 176 -14.80 0.87 4.25
C ASP A 176 -16.15 0.35 3.75
N THR A 177 -16.13 -0.64 2.87
CA THR A 177 -17.36 -1.23 2.32
C THR A 177 -18.11 -2.10 3.34
N ARG A 178 -17.43 -2.55 4.39
CA ARG A 178 -17.91 -3.51 5.38
C ARG A 178 -18.45 -4.81 4.77
N ASP A 179 -17.91 -5.22 3.63
CA ASP A 179 -18.26 -6.46 2.95
C ASP A 179 -18.04 -7.68 3.85
N TRP A 180 -16.96 -7.68 4.64
CA TRP A 180 -16.64 -8.68 5.65
C TRP A 180 -17.74 -8.88 6.70
N LYS A 181 -18.56 -7.84 6.96
CA LYS A 181 -19.63 -7.84 7.95
C LYS A 181 -21.00 -8.08 7.33
N THR A 182 -21.29 -7.39 6.24
CA THR A 182 -22.62 -7.40 5.62
C THR A 182 -22.88 -8.63 4.77
N ARG A 183 -21.83 -9.17 4.13
CA ARG A 183 -21.92 -10.28 3.18
C ARG A 183 -23.06 -10.07 2.19
N ASN A 184 -23.15 -8.85 1.66
CA ASN A 184 -24.23 -8.44 0.79
C ASN A 184 -23.72 -7.59 -0.36
N THR A 185 -23.85 -8.10 -1.58
CA THR A 185 -23.40 -7.45 -2.82
C THR A 185 -23.93 -6.03 -2.97
N ALA A 186 -25.25 -5.83 -2.79
CA ALA A 186 -25.85 -4.51 -2.97
C ALA A 186 -25.36 -3.49 -1.92
N SER A 187 -25.11 -3.93 -0.69
CA SER A 187 -24.51 -3.10 0.35
C SER A 187 -23.09 -2.67 -0.02
N THR A 188 -22.27 -3.59 -0.51
CA THR A 188 -20.89 -3.31 -0.94
C THR A 188 -20.86 -2.34 -2.12
N VAL A 189 -21.71 -2.56 -3.14
CA VAL A 189 -21.86 -1.64 -4.28
C VAL A 189 -22.26 -0.25 -3.80
N SER A 190 -23.29 -0.15 -2.94
CA SER A 190 -23.80 1.11 -2.43
C SER A 190 -22.77 1.85 -1.56
N ALA A 191 -22.05 1.13 -0.69
CA ALA A 191 -21.01 1.71 0.16
C ALA A 191 -19.85 2.30 -0.67
N THR A 192 -19.51 1.67 -1.78
CA THR A 192 -18.49 2.19 -2.71
C THR A 192 -19.03 3.37 -3.52
N LEU A 193 -20.07 3.15 -4.33
CA LEU A 193 -20.48 4.12 -5.35
C LEU A 193 -21.11 5.41 -4.81
N ASN A 194 -21.67 5.39 -3.59
CA ASN A 194 -22.28 6.57 -3.00
C ASN A 194 -21.30 7.49 -2.27
N ASN A 195 -20.10 7.02 -1.99
CA ASN A 195 -19.11 7.76 -1.18
C ASN A 195 -17.77 7.97 -1.88
N ILE A 196 -17.63 7.52 -3.12
CA ILE A 196 -16.36 7.54 -3.84
C ILE A 196 -15.99 8.96 -4.28
N GLU A 197 -14.75 9.35 -4.00
CA GLU A 197 -14.15 10.60 -4.44
C GLU A 197 -12.81 10.31 -5.14
N ASP A 198 -12.31 11.30 -5.88
CA ASP A 198 -11.00 11.21 -6.53
C ASP A 198 -9.88 11.09 -5.49
N GLY A 199 -9.10 10.03 -5.56
CA GLY A 199 -8.02 9.71 -4.64
C GLY A 199 -8.39 8.74 -3.52
N ASP A 200 -9.62 8.22 -3.51
CA ASP A 200 -10.03 7.25 -2.49
C ASP A 200 -9.31 5.90 -2.61
N VAL A 201 -9.13 5.29 -1.46
CA VAL A 201 -8.69 3.89 -1.28
C VAL A 201 -9.86 3.11 -0.68
N VAL A 202 -10.35 2.10 -1.41
CA VAL A 202 -11.51 1.30 -1.03
C VAL A 202 -11.09 -0.04 -0.44
N LEU A 203 -11.55 -0.35 0.77
CA LEU A 203 -11.34 -1.65 1.42
C LEU A 203 -12.43 -2.64 1.03
N MET A 204 -12.01 -3.79 0.53
CA MET A 204 -12.80 -4.99 0.27
C MET A 204 -11.99 -6.24 0.61
N HIS A 205 -12.61 -7.44 0.46
CA HIS A 205 -11.93 -8.72 0.71
C HIS A 205 -12.25 -9.69 -0.43
N ASP A 206 -11.21 -10.26 -1.08
CA ASP A 206 -11.36 -11.15 -2.25
C ASP A 206 -11.67 -12.60 -1.90
N ILE A 207 -11.91 -12.87 -0.64
CA ILE A 207 -12.31 -14.19 -0.11
C ILE A 207 -13.83 -14.40 -0.09
N TYR A 208 -14.63 -13.39 -0.53
CA TYR A 208 -16.10 -13.43 -0.48
C TYR A 208 -16.74 -13.35 -1.87
N GLY A 209 -17.68 -14.28 -2.15
CA GLY A 209 -18.40 -14.31 -3.43
C GLY A 209 -19.28 -13.07 -3.63
N GLU A 210 -19.84 -12.53 -2.56
CA GLU A 210 -20.65 -11.30 -2.57
C GLU A 210 -19.80 -10.09 -2.99
N THR A 211 -18.54 -10.05 -2.58
CA THR A 211 -17.58 -9.02 -2.98
C THR A 211 -17.22 -9.15 -4.46
N ALA A 212 -16.92 -10.36 -4.94
CA ALA A 212 -16.66 -10.57 -6.36
C ALA A 212 -17.86 -10.15 -7.23
N ALA A 213 -19.08 -10.49 -6.80
CA ALA A 213 -20.31 -10.04 -7.47
C ALA A 213 -20.54 -8.52 -7.38
N ALA A 214 -20.05 -7.86 -6.33
CA ALA A 214 -20.08 -6.41 -6.22
C ALA A 214 -19.06 -5.75 -7.16
N VAL A 215 -17.83 -6.27 -7.23
CA VAL A 215 -16.77 -5.77 -8.11
C VAL A 215 -17.20 -5.79 -9.58
N ALA A 216 -17.94 -6.85 -10.00
CA ALA A 216 -18.52 -6.93 -11.36
C ALA A 216 -19.54 -5.81 -11.67
N GLN A 217 -20.02 -5.06 -10.67
CA GLN A 217 -20.89 -3.90 -10.84
C GLN A 217 -20.16 -2.58 -10.57
N ILE A 218 -19.25 -2.56 -9.61
CA ILE A 218 -18.47 -1.37 -9.20
C ILE A 218 -17.53 -0.94 -10.33
N VAL A 219 -16.72 -1.86 -10.85
CA VAL A 219 -15.70 -1.55 -11.88
C VAL A 219 -16.31 -0.89 -13.12
N PRO A 220 -17.32 -1.48 -13.80
CA PRO A 220 -17.93 -0.83 -14.95
C PRO A 220 -18.58 0.52 -14.61
N SER A 221 -19.16 0.64 -13.41
CA SER A 221 -19.80 1.89 -12.98
C SER A 221 -18.79 3.02 -12.79
N LEU A 222 -17.64 2.74 -12.16
CA LEU A 222 -16.58 3.73 -11.97
C LEU A 222 -15.92 4.13 -13.29
N VAL A 223 -15.63 3.16 -14.16
CA VAL A 223 -15.09 3.44 -15.50
C VAL A 223 -16.07 4.29 -16.32
N GLN A 224 -17.36 4.01 -16.27
CA GLN A 224 -18.39 4.82 -16.95
C GLN A 224 -18.48 6.25 -16.39
N GLN A 225 -18.21 6.45 -15.11
CA GLN A 225 -18.14 7.77 -14.47
C GLN A 225 -16.83 8.50 -14.75
N GLY A 226 -15.88 7.87 -15.47
CA GLY A 226 -14.60 8.46 -15.85
C GLY A 226 -13.47 8.27 -14.87
N TYR A 227 -13.65 7.46 -13.81
CA TYR A 227 -12.58 7.08 -12.91
C TYR A 227 -11.61 6.11 -13.57
N GLN A 228 -10.34 6.30 -13.29
CA GLN A 228 -9.28 5.34 -13.58
C GLN A 228 -9.03 4.50 -12.34
N LEU A 229 -9.10 3.18 -12.49
CA LEU A 229 -8.84 2.24 -11.41
C LEU A 229 -7.37 1.87 -11.45
N VAL A 230 -6.65 2.25 -10.41
CA VAL A 230 -5.19 2.18 -10.31
C VAL A 230 -4.77 1.37 -9.08
N THR A 231 -3.52 0.93 -9.05
CA THR A 231 -2.92 0.37 -7.82
C THR A 231 -2.66 1.48 -6.80
N LEU A 232 -2.40 1.09 -5.55
CA LEU A 232 -2.03 2.05 -4.52
C LEU A 232 -0.68 2.71 -4.82
N SER A 233 0.28 1.95 -5.37
CA SER A 233 1.57 2.49 -5.86
C SER A 233 1.38 3.50 -6.98
N GLU A 234 0.53 3.20 -7.97
CA GLU A 234 0.21 4.14 -9.05
C GLU A 234 -0.49 5.39 -8.52
N LEU A 235 -1.45 5.23 -7.59
CA LEU A 235 -2.15 6.36 -6.99
C LEU A 235 -1.18 7.32 -6.30
N THR A 236 -0.26 6.82 -5.46
CA THR A 236 0.74 7.65 -4.78
C THR A 236 1.71 8.29 -5.77
N TYR A 237 2.18 7.53 -6.76
CA TYR A 237 3.11 8.00 -7.79
C TYR A 237 2.53 9.14 -8.62
N TYR A 238 1.32 8.97 -9.16
CA TYR A 238 0.68 10.00 -10.00
C TYR A 238 0.21 11.23 -9.19
N ARG A 239 0.10 11.10 -7.87
CA ARG A 239 -0.08 12.25 -6.96
C ARG A 239 1.24 12.91 -6.54
N GLY A 240 2.38 12.40 -6.98
CA GLY A 240 3.71 12.95 -6.69
C GLY A 240 4.13 12.76 -5.23
N VAL A 241 3.60 11.73 -4.56
CA VAL A 241 3.93 11.39 -3.18
C VAL A 241 4.91 10.24 -3.16
N GLU A 242 6.13 10.51 -2.72
CA GLU A 242 7.12 9.47 -2.42
C GLU A 242 6.83 8.91 -1.03
N MET A 243 6.61 7.59 -0.95
CA MET A 243 6.28 6.92 0.30
C MET A 243 7.55 6.44 1.01
N GLU A 244 7.65 6.76 2.28
CA GLU A 244 8.73 6.33 3.17
C GLU A 244 8.24 5.24 4.14
N ASN A 245 9.17 4.54 4.77
CA ASN A 245 8.86 3.53 5.79
C ASN A 245 8.05 4.14 6.94
N GLY A 246 6.99 3.45 7.34
CA GLY A 246 6.09 3.89 8.41
C GLY A 246 5.13 5.02 8.02
N MET A 247 5.21 5.57 6.80
CA MET A 247 4.16 6.46 6.29
C MET A 247 2.87 5.70 6.08
N ILE A 248 1.74 6.39 6.31
CA ILE A 248 0.40 5.79 6.21
C ILE A 248 -0.36 6.46 5.08
N VAL A 249 -0.98 5.65 4.23
CA VAL A 249 -1.88 6.10 3.18
C VAL A 249 -3.32 5.72 3.51
N PHE A 250 -4.19 6.73 3.68
CA PHE A 250 -5.65 6.55 3.78
C PHE A 250 -6.36 6.90 2.47
N ASN A 251 -5.90 7.93 1.79
CA ASN A 251 -6.37 8.43 0.50
C ASN A 251 -5.31 9.33 -0.13
N MET A 252 -5.51 9.71 -1.39
CA MET A 252 -4.70 10.67 -2.13
C MET A 252 -5.59 11.71 -2.82
N HIS A 253 -6.51 12.33 -2.07
CA HIS A 253 -7.40 13.35 -2.58
C HIS A 253 -6.61 14.54 -3.16
N PRO A 254 -6.94 15.02 -4.36
CA PRO A 254 -6.28 16.20 -4.93
C PRO A 254 -6.45 17.40 -4.01
N ALA A 255 -5.35 18.10 -3.76
CA ALA A 255 -5.36 19.35 -2.99
C ALA A 255 -5.99 19.23 -1.59
N ASN A 256 -5.69 18.15 -0.85
CA ASN A 256 -5.87 18.21 0.60
C ASN A 256 -4.71 19.01 1.21
N PRO A 257 -4.82 20.36 1.40
CA PRO A 257 -3.77 21.17 1.98
C PRO A 257 -3.50 20.79 3.45
N ASN A 258 -4.30 19.88 4.00
CA ASN A 258 -4.21 19.36 5.35
C ASN A 258 -3.72 17.91 5.39
N TYR A 259 -3.33 17.31 4.26
CA TYR A 259 -2.57 16.06 4.31
C TYR A 259 -1.21 16.35 4.95
N LYS A 260 -1.23 16.39 6.26
CA LYS A 260 -0.01 16.35 7.05
C LYS A 260 0.32 14.88 7.22
N LEU A 261 1.49 14.50 6.71
CA LEU A 261 2.14 13.28 7.19
C LEU A 261 1.98 13.23 8.72
N PRO A 262 1.54 12.10 9.29
CA PRO A 262 1.60 11.96 10.73
C PRO A 262 3.04 12.30 11.14
N PRO A 263 3.24 13.10 12.23
CA PRO A 263 4.56 13.54 12.62
C PRO A 263 5.47 12.31 12.76
N ASP A 264 6.66 12.41 12.21
CA ASP A 264 7.70 11.42 12.41
C ASP A 264 7.94 11.32 13.93
N PRO A 265 7.73 10.14 14.56
CA PRO A 265 7.92 9.99 16.00
C PRO A 265 9.34 10.30 16.47
N ASP A 266 10.32 10.26 15.56
CA ASP A 266 11.73 10.56 15.87
C ASP A 266 12.12 12.01 15.61
N VAL A 267 11.24 12.84 14.99
CA VAL A 267 11.45 14.26 14.82
C VAL A 267 10.70 15.00 15.95
N PRO A 268 11.41 15.60 16.93
CA PRO A 268 10.76 16.39 17.96
C PRO A 268 9.95 17.50 17.30
N GLU A 269 8.71 17.68 17.76
CA GLU A 269 7.86 18.77 17.28
C GLU A 269 8.65 20.11 17.33
N PRO A 270 8.59 20.93 16.26
CA PRO A 270 9.23 22.24 16.29
C PRO A 270 8.65 23.01 17.45
N GLN A 271 9.50 23.31 18.46
CA GLN A 271 9.10 24.13 19.59
C GLN A 271 8.61 25.45 19.04
N THR A 272 7.30 25.68 19.12
CA THR A 272 6.73 27.00 18.83
C THR A 272 7.29 27.96 19.84
N THR A 273 8.30 28.73 19.43
CA THR A 273 8.78 29.87 20.23
C THR A 273 7.59 30.80 20.39
N PRO A 274 7.13 31.08 21.62
CA PRO A 274 6.05 32.05 21.79
C PRO A 274 6.47 33.37 21.17
N ALA A 275 5.57 33.96 20.39
CA ALA A 275 5.79 35.29 19.82
C ALA A 275 6.14 36.26 20.95
N PRO A 276 7.13 37.16 20.76
CA PRO A 276 7.48 38.14 21.79
C PRO A 276 6.24 38.96 22.13
N GLU A 277 5.87 38.93 23.40
CA GLU A 277 4.80 39.79 23.92
C GLU A 277 5.18 41.24 23.64
N THR A 278 4.39 41.94 22.85
CA THR A 278 4.49 43.38 22.64
C THR A 278 4.02 44.04 23.91
N GLU A 279 4.96 44.47 24.75
CA GLU A 279 4.67 45.37 25.87
C GLU A 279 4.11 46.69 25.31
N THR A 280 2.81 46.90 25.50
CA THR A 280 2.17 48.17 25.22
C THR A 280 2.45 49.09 26.40
N THR A 281 3.49 49.90 26.33
CA THR A 281 3.74 50.99 27.25
C THR A 281 2.67 52.06 27.04
N THR A 282 1.71 52.12 27.91
CA THR A 282 0.77 53.27 28.02
C THR A 282 1.48 54.43 28.70
N GLU A 283 1.91 55.41 27.91
CA GLU A 283 2.41 56.67 28.40
C GLU A 283 1.24 57.53 28.91
N THR A 284 1.17 57.69 30.21
CA THR A 284 0.18 58.57 30.85
C THR A 284 0.70 60.02 30.79
N VAL A 285 0.16 60.83 29.87
CA VAL A 285 0.43 62.26 29.82
C VAL A 285 -0.39 62.89 30.91
N ALA A 286 0.30 63.44 31.96
CA ALA A 286 -0.28 64.30 33.00
C ALA A 286 -0.50 65.67 32.42
N ALA A 287 -1.77 66.10 32.29
CA ALA A 287 -2.13 67.49 31.99
C ALA A 287 -2.00 68.27 33.26
N ALA A 288 -1.05 69.23 33.26
CA ALA A 288 -0.95 70.30 34.29
C ALA A 288 -1.98 71.35 33.96
N GLY A 289 -2.84 71.64 34.93
CA GLY A 289 -3.82 72.72 34.87
C GLY A 289 -3.25 74.06 35.23
N GLN A 290 -3.84 75.09 34.66
CA GLN A 290 -4.02 76.39 35.26
C GLN A 290 -5.50 76.64 35.43
#